data_8ba3149c5029c4ba452a5cfa10938888
#
_entry.id   8ba3149c5029c4ba452a5cfa10938888
#
_cell.length_a   1.000
_cell.length_b   1.000
_cell.length_c   1.000
_cell.angle_alpha   90.00
_cell.angle_beta   90.00
_cell.angle_gamma   90.00
#
_symmetry.space_group_name_H-M   'P 1'
#
loop_
_entity.id
_entity.type
_entity.pdbx_description
1 polymer ?
#
loop_
_entity_poly.entity_id
_entity_poly.type
_entity_poly.pdbx_seq_one_letter_code
_entity_poly.pdbx_strand_id
1 'polypeptide(L)'
;MAVSYSREELGRGISLTRIYDKKFKSNCVKIAFISPLNEKTACVNAMLQTVLVTSNAEIPSRTKLTSTLTGLYGSSIGTNCGTIGDYQSVGLSASFIGDDYTIDGEVISVQVVRQLLNCLLRPHLVDGKFCEKYFTLRKQELIDAIVATVNDKRGYALLQAKKLIFEGEPAAVSAIGTVELAENITQEDLLRQHKKLLESAKIEITISGGGNTAAAEKLIRDEMAALERVSPVEKIDYRHNSPAKAEPVYRELKMQVSQSKMVMAFKSDYEDIYTAKLFCMLLGATPFSKLFANVREKLSLCYYCLLYTSPSPRDRQKSRMPSSA
;
A
#
# COMPACT_ATOMS: atom_id res chain seq x y z
N MET A 1 -21.12 -14.35 -15.56
CA MET A 1 -20.11 -15.36 -15.18
C MET A 1 -19.55 -15.00 -13.82
N ALA A 2 -19.32 -15.99 -12.97
CA ALA A 2 -18.80 -15.73 -11.62
C ALA A 2 -17.31 -15.37 -11.69
N VAL A 3 -16.88 -14.45 -10.81
CA VAL A 3 -15.45 -14.17 -10.56
C VAL A 3 -14.81 -15.45 -10.09
N SER A 4 -13.70 -15.87 -10.72
CA SER A 4 -12.90 -16.98 -10.21
C SER A 4 -11.81 -16.45 -9.29
N TYR A 5 -11.58 -17.16 -8.20
CA TYR A 5 -10.57 -16.84 -7.20
C TYR A 5 -9.78 -18.11 -6.88
N SER A 6 -8.47 -17.99 -6.87
CA SER A 6 -7.59 -19.04 -6.36
C SER A 6 -6.45 -18.41 -5.56
N ARG A 7 -6.04 -19.10 -4.50
CA ARG A 7 -4.87 -18.75 -3.70
C ARG A 7 -4.01 -19.99 -3.50
N GLU A 8 -2.72 -19.82 -3.64
CA GLU A 8 -1.73 -20.85 -3.56
C GLU A 8 -0.51 -20.36 -2.79
N GLU A 9 0.02 -21.20 -1.92
CA GLU A 9 1.30 -20.96 -1.24
C GLU A 9 2.43 -21.56 -2.10
N LEU A 10 3.33 -20.71 -2.58
CA LEU A 10 4.49 -21.13 -3.36
C LEU A 10 5.66 -21.61 -2.49
N GLY A 11 5.46 -21.58 -1.15
CA GLY A 11 6.48 -21.90 -0.16
C GLY A 11 7.34 -20.70 0.23
N ARG A 12 8.16 -20.88 1.28
CA ARG A 12 9.12 -19.88 1.76
C ARG A 12 8.51 -18.49 2.03
N GLY A 13 7.26 -18.43 2.51
CA GLY A 13 6.56 -17.19 2.79
C GLY A 13 6.10 -16.43 1.54
N ILE A 14 5.92 -17.09 0.40
CA ILE A 14 5.44 -16.51 -0.85
C ILE A 14 4.06 -17.08 -1.18
N SER A 15 3.09 -16.23 -1.40
CA SER A 15 1.72 -16.60 -1.78
C SER A 15 1.33 -15.95 -3.08
N LEU A 16 0.62 -16.68 -3.92
CA LEU A 16 0.07 -16.20 -5.19
C LEU A 16 -1.45 -16.27 -5.15
N THR A 17 -2.08 -15.14 -5.39
CA THR A 17 -3.54 -15.00 -5.51
C THR A 17 -3.90 -14.63 -6.94
N ARG A 18 -4.85 -15.34 -7.54
CA ARG A 18 -5.45 -15.00 -8.83
C ARG A 18 -6.90 -14.60 -8.65
N ILE A 19 -7.29 -13.53 -9.30
CA ILE A 19 -8.67 -13.02 -9.37
C ILE A 19 -8.99 -12.79 -10.83
N TYR A 20 -9.79 -13.66 -11.42
CA TYR A 20 -10.14 -13.59 -12.83
C TYR A 20 -11.61 -13.25 -13.03
N ASP A 21 -11.86 -12.27 -13.89
CA ASP A 21 -13.19 -11.93 -14.37
C ASP A 21 -13.09 -11.42 -15.82
N LYS A 22 -13.66 -12.18 -16.75
CA LYS A 22 -13.62 -11.92 -18.20
C LYS A 22 -14.13 -10.54 -18.61
N LYS A 23 -14.90 -9.84 -17.76
CA LYS A 23 -15.40 -8.49 -18.06
C LYS A 23 -14.29 -7.43 -18.10
N PHE A 24 -13.14 -7.68 -17.44
CA PHE A 24 -12.03 -6.75 -17.39
C PHE A 24 -11.12 -6.95 -18.61
N LYS A 25 -10.81 -5.85 -19.30
CA LYS A 25 -9.88 -5.82 -20.43
C LYS A 25 -8.44 -5.59 -20.03
N SER A 26 -8.22 -5.12 -18.80
CA SER A 26 -6.90 -4.87 -18.24
C SER A 26 -6.56 -5.88 -17.17
N ASN A 27 -5.26 -6.10 -16.99
CA ASN A 27 -4.67 -6.93 -15.95
C ASN A 27 -3.85 -6.05 -15.00
N CYS A 28 -3.77 -6.49 -13.76
CA CYS A 28 -2.90 -5.91 -12.75
C CYS A 28 -2.13 -7.02 -12.06
N VAL A 29 -0.81 -6.87 -12.00
CA VAL A 29 0.08 -7.72 -11.21
C VAL A 29 0.66 -6.89 -10.10
N LYS A 30 0.43 -7.29 -8.85
CA LYS A 30 0.96 -6.63 -7.66
C LYS A 30 1.87 -7.59 -6.91
N ILE A 31 3.06 -7.14 -6.55
CA ILE A 31 3.99 -7.85 -5.68
C ILE A 31 4.23 -6.95 -4.46
N ALA A 32 3.83 -7.44 -3.29
CA ALA A 32 3.93 -6.72 -2.03
C ALA A 32 4.79 -7.50 -1.04
N PHE A 33 5.72 -6.81 -0.43
CA PHE A 33 6.50 -7.26 0.71
C PHE A 33 5.82 -6.81 1.99
N ILE A 34 5.51 -7.76 2.87
CA ILE A 34 4.88 -7.48 4.15
C ILE A 34 5.88 -7.84 5.24
N SER A 35 6.23 -6.84 6.05
CA SER A 35 7.19 -6.96 7.14
C SER A 35 6.66 -6.29 8.41
N PRO A 36 7.14 -6.66 9.60
CA PRO A 36 6.77 -5.95 10.83
C PRO A 36 7.00 -4.45 10.71
N LEU A 37 6.01 -3.67 11.13
CA LEU A 37 6.05 -2.21 11.10
C LEU A 37 7.01 -1.72 12.20
N ASN A 38 8.05 -1.02 11.79
CA ASN A 38 9.07 -0.49 12.68
C ASN A 38 9.40 0.95 12.28
N GLU A 39 9.48 1.84 13.23
CA GLU A 39 9.71 3.26 12.98
C GLU A 39 10.98 3.52 12.17
N LYS A 40 12.08 2.81 12.47
CA LYS A 40 13.37 2.96 11.78
C LYS A 40 13.33 2.46 10.32
N THR A 41 12.53 1.43 10.02
CA THR A 41 12.51 0.82 8.69
C THR A 41 11.35 1.30 7.82
N ALA A 42 10.29 1.83 8.42
CA ALA A 42 9.10 2.26 7.67
C ALA A 42 9.44 3.32 6.62
N CYS A 43 10.24 4.31 6.99
CA CYS A 43 10.67 5.38 6.12
C CYS A 43 11.57 4.87 4.98
N VAL A 44 12.53 4.00 5.31
CA VAL A 44 13.45 3.38 4.33
C VAL A 44 12.66 2.54 3.32
N ASN A 45 11.70 1.73 3.77
CA ASN A 45 10.85 0.92 2.92
C ASN A 45 9.96 1.78 2.00
N ALA A 46 9.42 2.88 2.52
CA ALA A 46 8.62 3.82 1.73
C ALA A 46 9.44 4.48 0.63
N MET A 47 10.70 4.85 0.90
CA MET A 47 11.61 5.39 -0.09
C MET A 47 12.07 4.33 -1.09
N LEU A 48 12.43 3.14 -0.62
CA LEU A 48 12.99 2.07 -1.44
C LEU A 48 12.12 1.77 -2.66
N GLN A 49 10.82 1.55 -2.50
CA GLN A 49 9.93 1.26 -3.62
C GLN A 49 9.91 2.37 -4.68
N THR A 50 10.03 3.64 -4.27
CA THR A 50 10.05 4.78 -5.20
C THR A 50 11.37 4.86 -5.97
N VAL A 51 12.47 4.40 -5.38
CA VAL A 51 13.76 4.26 -6.06
C VAL A 51 13.71 3.07 -7.03
N LEU A 52 13.21 1.91 -6.60
CA LEU A 52 13.13 0.69 -7.41
C LEU A 52 12.34 0.88 -8.71
N VAL A 53 11.22 1.63 -8.68
CA VAL A 53 10.38 1.87 -9.87
C VAL A 53 11.01 2.84 -10.87
N THR A 54 12.15 3.43 -10.54
CA THR A 54 12.77 4.47 -11.36
C THR A 54 13.55 3.89 -12.55
N SER A 55 14.29 2.81 -12.33
CA SER A 55 15.12 2.16 -13.32
C SER A 55 15.53 0.77 -12.84
N ASN A 56 16.00 -0.08 -13.74
CA ASN A 56 16.50 -1.42 -13.42
C ASN A 56 17.80 -1.70 -14.20
N ALA A 57 18.42 -2.83 -13.94
CA ALA A 57 19.71 -3.19 -14.56
C ALA A 57 19.62 -3.29 -16.10
N GLU A 58 18.47 -3.70 -16.65
CA GLU A 58 18.25 -3.80 -18.09
C GLU A 58 17.99 -2.42 -18.72
N ILE A 59 17.22 -1.57 -18.01
CA ILE A 59 16.86 -0.23 -18.45
C ILE A 59 17.27 0.79 -17.37
N PRO A 60 18.54 1.28 -17.42
CA PRO A 60 19.10 2.13 -16.36
C PRO A 60 18.66 3.61 -16.45
N SER A 61 17.57 3.90 -17.14
CA SER A 61 17.03 5.23 -17.35
C SER A 61 15.52 5.27 -17.10
N ARG A 62 15.07 6.18 -16.23
CA ARG A 62 13.65 6.42 -15.96
C ARG A 62 12.87 6.74 -17.23
N THR A 63 13.39 7.67 -18.02
CA THR A 63 12.73 8.08 -19.27
C THR A 63 12.57 6.91 -20.23
N LYS A 64 13.64 6.09 -20.40
CA LYS A 64 13.59 4.92 -21.27
C LYS A 64 12.62 3.85 -20.73
N LEU A 65 12.62 3.59 -19.42
CA LEU A 65 11.67 2.64 -18.80
C LEU A 65 10.21 3.10 -19.01
N THR A 66 9.94 4.37 -18.75
CA THR A 66 8.60 4.94 -18.99
C THR A 66 8.21 4.87 -20.46
N SER A 67 9.10 5.23 -21.39
CA SER A 67 8.84 5.15 -22.82
C SER A 67 8.61 3.71 -23.29
N THR A 68 9.39 2.74 -22.79
CA THR A 68 9.19 1.31 -23.08
C THR A 68 7.81 0.84 -22.61
N LEU A 69 7.42 1.17 -21.38
CA LEU A 69 6.10 0.79 -20.85
C LEU A 69 4.95 1.49 -21.60
N THR A 70 5.14 2.75 -21.96
CA THR A 70 4.14 3.50 -22.78
C THR A 70 3.99 2.85 -24.14
N GLY A 71 5.09 2.43 -24.78
CA GLY A 71 5.08 1.68 -26.05
C GLY A 71 4.38 0.32 -25.96
N LEU A 72 4.31 -0.27 -24.75
CA LEU A 72 3.52 -1.45 -24.45
C LEU A 72 2.05 -1.08 -24.11
N TYR A 73 1.38 -0.42 -25.02
CA TYR A 73 -0.03 0.00 -24.90
C TYR A 73 -0.38 0.82 -23.68
N GLY A 74 0.53 1.72 -23.27
CA GLY A 74 0.30 2.56 -22.10
C GLY A 74 0.40 1.80 -20.76
N SER A 75 1.11 0.69 -20.74
CA SER A 75 1.38 -0.05 -19.51
C SER A 75 2.13 0.81 -18.49
N SER A 76 1.95 0.52 -17.23
CA SER A 76 2.56 1.30 -16.16
C SER A 76 3.02 0.42 -15.01
N ILE A 77 4.06 0.88 -14.31
CA ILE A 77 4.51 0.31 -13.04
C ILE A 77 4.38 1.41 -11.98
N GLY A 78 3.69 1.11 -10.89
CA GLY A 78 3.49 2.01 -9.77
C GLY A 78 3.93 1.40 -8.44
N THR A 79 4.02 2.26 -7.43
CA THR A 79 4.39 1.91 -6.07
C THR A 79 3.16 1.72 -5.20
N ASN A 80 3.29 0.95 -4.13
CA ASN A 80 2.28 0.84 -3.09
C ASN A 80 2.93 0.79 -1.71
N CYS A 81 2.46 1.64 -0.78
CA CYS A 81 2.89 1.69 0.60
C CYS A 81 1.69 1.85 1.53
N GLY A 82 1.66 1.10 2.61
CA GLY A 82 0.59 1.18 3.60
C GLY A 82 0.86 0.31 4.81
N THR A 83 -0.04 0.38 5.79
CA THR A 83 0.02 -0.44 7.00
C THR A 83 -1.16 -1.41 7.07
N ILE A 84 -0.95 -2.57 7.65
CA ILE A 84 -1.97 -3.59 7.93
C ILE A 84 -1.72 -4.07 9.37
N GLY A 85 -2.49 -3.55 10.33
CA GLY A 85 -2.20 -3.79 11.75
C GLY A 85 -0.78 -3.38 12.08
N ASP A 86 -0.01 -4.30 12.65
CA ASP A 86 1.38 -4.13 13.05
C ASP A 86 2.39 -4.37 11.92
N TYR A 87 1.93 -4.43 10.68
CA TYR A 87 2.78 -4.69 9.52
C TYR A 87 2.76 -3.54 8.52
N GLN A 88 3.88 -3.33 7.86
CA GLN A 88 3.99 -2.49 6.68
C GLN A 88 3.93 -3.35 5.41
N SER A 89 3.18 -2.89 4.42
CA SER A 89 3.11 -3.48 3.08
C SER A 89 3.68 -2.49 2.07
N VAL A 90 4.77 -2.84 1.45
CA VAL A 90 5.42 -2.05 0.39
C VAL A 90 5.66 -2.91 -0.84
N GLY A 91 5.68 -2.32 -2.01
CA GLY A 91 5.96 -3.07 -3.23
C GLY A 91 5.58 -2.33 -4.50
N LEU A 92 5.57 -3.06 -5.60
CA LEU A 92 5.27 -2.52 -6.93
C LEU A 92 4.04 -3.23 -7.52
N SER A 93 3.38 -2.54 -8.44
CA SER A 93 2.29 -3.10 -9.23
C SER A 93 2.41 -2.66 -10.67
N ALA A 94 2.15 -3.58 -11.60
CA ALA A 94 2.06 -3.30 -13.01
C ALA A 94 0.60 -3.35 -13.47
N SER A 95 0.21 -2.44 -14.37
CA SER A 95 -1.10 -2.41 -15.01
C SER A 95 -0.91 -2.39 -16.52
N PHE A 96 -1.63 -3.25 -17.24
CA PHE A 96 -1.53 -3.43 -18.68
C PHE A 96 -2.83 -3.99 -19.25
N ILE A 97 -3.08 -3.79 -20.55
CA ILE A 97 -4.22 -4.43 -21.24
C ILE A 97 -3.96 -5.92 -21.42
N GLY A 98 -5.03 -6.72 -21.55
CA GLY A 98 -4.90 -8.14 -21.89
C GLY A 98 -4.32 -8.33 -23.28
N ASP A 99 -3.50 -9.37 -23.46
CA ASP A 99 -2.86 -9.70 -24.75
C ASP A 99 -3.91 -9.91 -25.88
N ASP A 100 -5.13 -10.30 -25.53
CA ASP A 100 -6.26 -10.44 -26.49
C ASP A 100 -6.73 -9.09 -27.08
N TYR A 101 -6.27 -7.96 -26.55
CA TYR A 101 -6.64 -6.60 -26.98
C TYR A 101 -5.48 -5.84 -27.63
N THR A 102 -4.35 -6.53 -27.87
CA THR A 102 -3.21 -5.96 -28.59
C THR A 102 -3.44 -6.04 -30.09
N ILE A 103 -2.77 -5.18 -30.85
CA ILE A 103 -2.76 -5.25 -32.32
C ILE A 103 -1.85 -6.45 -32.71
N ASP A 104 -2.30 -7.22 -33.71
CA ASP A 104 -1.55 -8.35 -34.27
C ASP A 104 -1.20 -9.47 -33.26
N GLY A 105 -1.88 -9.53 -32.12
CA GLY A 105 -1.68 -10.59 -31.13
C GLY A 105 -0.36 -10.50 -30.35
N GLU A 106 0.19 -9.32 -30.19
CA GLU A 106 1.40 -9.10 -29.39
C GLU A 106 1.22 -9.56 -27.95
N VAL A 107 2.17 -10.33 -27.42
CA VAL A 107 2.19 -10.76 -26.01
C VAL A 107 2.97 -9.74 -25.18
N ILE A 108 2.27 -8.77 -24.62
CA ILE A 108 2.85 -7.70 -23.78
C ILE A 108 2.92 -8.07 -22.30
N SER A 109 2.06 -8.96 -21.83
CA SER A 109 1.98 -9.35 -20.42
C SER A 109 3.32 -9.81 -19.85
N VAL A 110 4.06 -10.63 -20.59
CA VAL A 110 5.39 -11.12 -20.19
C VAL A 110 6.42 -9.99 -20.16
N GLN A 111 6.38 -9.07 -21.14
CA GLN A 111 7.32 -7.94 -21.22
C GLN A 111 7.12 -6.99 -20.04
N VAL A 112 5.87 -6.62 -19.73
CA VAL A 112 5.54 -5.72 -18.61
C VAL A 112 5.90 -6.37 -17.27
N VAL A 113 5.56 -7.64 -17.07
CA VAL A 113 5.89 -8.37 -15.83
C VAL A 113 7.39 -8.55 -15.67
N ARG A 114 8.13 -8.75 -16.75
CA ARG A 114 9.61 -8.79 -16.72
C ARG A 114 10.17 -7.46 -16.20
N GLN A 115 9.67 -6.32 -16.67
CA GLN A 115 10.12 -5.01 -16.16
C GLN A 115 9.74 -4.80 -14.70
N LEU A 116 8.55 -5.26 -14.27
CA LEU A 116 8.16 -5.23 -12.85
C LEU A 116 9.15 -6.03 -11.98
N LEU A 117 9.48 -7.26 -12.40
CA LEU A 117 10.42 -8.14 -11.70
C LEU A 117 11.84 -7.57 -11.73
N ASN A 118 12.30 -7.02 -12.86
CA ASN A 118 13.60 -6.36 -12.94
C ASN A 118 13.70 -5.17 -11.99
N CYS A 119 12.66 -4.34 -11.88
CA CYS A 119 12.64 -3.25 -10.91
C CYS A 119 12.73 -3.75 -9.46
N LEU A 120 12.08 -4.87 -9.14
CA LEU A 120 12.09 -5.43 -7.79
C LEU A 120 13.37 -6.18 -7.45
N LEU A 121 13.86 -7.02 -8.37
CA LEU A 121 14.91 -8.00 -8.09
C LEU A 121 16.30 -7.58 -8.60
N ARG A 122 16.34 -6.74 -9.64
CA ARG A 122 17.57 -6.32 -10.32
C ARG A 122 17.58 -4.81 -10.49
N PRO A 123 17.62 -4.05 -9.38
CA PRO A 123 17.66 -2.59 -9.45
C PRO A 123 18.93 -2.11 -10.18
N HIS A 124 18.83 -0.91 -10.77
CA HIS A 124 20.00 -0.26 -11.36
C HIS A 124 20.93 0.24 -10.25
N LEU A 125 22.11 -0.35 -10.18
CA LEU A 125 23.20 0.04 -9.27
C LEU A 125 24.39 0.58 -10.07
N VAL A 126 25.00 1.64 -9.54
CA VAL A 126 26.25 2.21 -10.03
C VAL A 126 27.28 2.04 -8.91
N ASP A 127 28.36 1.36 -9.17
CA ASP A 127 29.40 1.02 -8.18
C ASP A 127 28.83 0.40 -6.89
N GLY A 128 27.82 -0.48 -7.05
CA GLY A 128 27.16 -1.17 -5.95
C GLY A 128 26.17 -0.32 -5.13
N LYS A 129 25.87 0.91 -5.55
CA LYS A 129 24.92 1.81 -4.91
C LYS A 129 23.77 2.19 -5.85
N PHE A 130 22.63 2.57 -5.31
CA PHE A 130 21.56 3.15 -6.13
C PHE A 130 22.07 4.43 -6.81
N CYS A 131 21.57 4.72 -8.02
CA CYS A 131 21.94 5.93 -8.74
C CYS A 131 21.70 7.18 -7.88
N GLU A 132 22.76 7.96 -7.59
CA GLU A 132 22.74 9.10 -6.66
C GLU A 132 21.68 10.13 -7.02
N LYS A 133 21.52 10.41 -8.33
CA LYS A 133 20.49 11.33 -8.83
C LYS A 133 19.09 10.92 -8.38
N TYR A 134 18.76 9.62 -8.48
CA TYR A 134 17.43 9.12 -8.13
C TYR A 134 17.28 8.98 -6.61
N PHE A 135 18.35 8.61 -5.92
CA PHE A 135 18.36 8.57 -4.46
C PHE A 135 18.00 9.94 -3.88
N THR A 136 18.74 11.00 -4.28
CA THR A 136 18.54 12.36 -3.79
C THR A 136 17.13 12.87 -4.12
N LEU A 137 16.68 12.67 -5.37
CA LEU A 137 15.35 13.09 -5.80
C LEU A 137 14.25 12.42 -4.97
N ARG A 138 14.31 11.08 -4.81
CA ARG A 138 13.28 10.34 -4.08
C ARG A 138 13.29 10.60 -2.58
N LYS A 139 14.44 10.88 -2.03
CA LYS A 139 14.58 11.32 -0.63
C LYS A 139 13.86 12.66 -0.42
N GLN A 140 14.08 13.63 -1.29
CA GLN A 140 13.39 14.92 -1.21
C GLN A 140 11.88 14.76 -1.42
N GLU A 141 11.44 14.01 -2.42
CA GLU A 141 10.01 13.73 -2.64
C GLU A 141 9.35 13.06 -1.43
N LEU A 142 10.05 12.17 -0.71
CA LEU A 142 9.53 11.56 0.51
C LEU A 142 9.39 12.60 1.63
N ILE A 143 10.39 13.46 1.83
CA ILE A 143 10.33 14.53 2.83
C ILE A 143 9.15 15.46 2.52
N ASP A 144 9.02 15.89 1.28
CA ASP A 144 7.92 16.76 0.83
C ASP A 144 6.55 16.10 1.05
N ALA A 145 6.42 14.79 0.77
CA ALA A 145 5.21 14.04 1.01
C ALA A 145 4.86 13.93 2.50
N ILE A 146 5.85 13.76 3.38
CA ILE A 146 5.65 13.73 4.83
C ILE A 146 5.19 15.11 5.33
N VAL A 147 5.85 16.17 4.89
CA VAL A 147 5.48 17.56 5.23
C VAL A 147 4.07 17.88 4.72
N ALA A 148 3.74 17.46 3.50
CA ALA A 148 2.44 17.70 2.90
C ALA A 148 1.28 16.95 3.58
N THR A 149 1.54 15.95 4.43
CA THR A 149 0.49 15.18 5.14
C THR A 149 -0.44 16.10 5.95
N VAL A 150 0.11 17.19 6.49
CA VAL A 150 -0.67 18.17 7.25
C VAL A 150 -1.70 18.93 6.39
N ASN A 151 -1.53 18.96 5.07
CA ASN A 151 -2.43 19.67 4.15
C ASN A 151 -3.78 18.94 3.99
N ASP A 152 -3.78 17.61 4.03
CA ASP A 152 -5.02 16.84 4.18
C ASP A 152 -5.44 16.83 5.67
N LYS A 153 -6.21 17.83 6.08
CA LYS A 153 -6.64 18.01 7.47
C LYS A 153 -7.42 16.81 8.02
N ARG A 154 -8.18 16.12 7.15
CA ARG A 154 -8.92 14.93 7.55
C ARG A 154 -7.99 13.73 7.73
N GLY A 155 -7.15 13.45 6.75
CA GLY A 155 -6.15 12.37 6.84
C GLY A 155 -5.19 12.59 8.00
N TYR A 156 -4.78 13.84 8.23
CA TYR A 156 -3.93 14.20 9.36
C TYR A 156 -4.61 13.96 10.72
N ALA A 157 -5.89 14.36 10.88
CA ALA A 157 -6.65 14.09 12.10
C ALA A 157 -6.78 12.58 12.37
N LEU A 158 -7.05 11.76 11.33
CA LEU A 158 -7.08 10.30 11.44
C LEU A 158 -5.71 9.72 11.83
N LEU A 159 -4.63 10.23 11.26
CA LEU A 159 -3.26 9.83 11.62
C LEU A 159 -2.95 10.14 13.09
N GLN A 160 -3.35 11.31 13.58
CA GLN A 160 -3.16 11.69 14.99
C GLN A 160 -3.99 10.81 15.93
N ALA A 161 -5.25 10.53 15.58
CA ALA A 161 -6.09 9.60 16.33
C ALA A 161 -5.51 8.18 16.38
N LYS A 162 -4.98 7.70 15.23
CA LYS A 162 -4.27 6.42 15.17
C LYS A 162 -3.07 6.38 16.10
N LYS A 163 -2.27 7.45 16.14
CA LYS A 163 -1.12 7.54 17.06
C LYS A 163 -1.54 7.51 18.53
N LEU A 164 -2.68 8.11 18.89
CA LEU A 164 -3.18 8.09 20.27
C LEU A 164 -3.74 6.72 20.68
N ILE A 165 -4.56 6.11 19.82
CA ILE A 165 -5.25 4.85 20.18
C ILE A 165 -4.29 3.66 20.23
N PHE A 166 -3.19 3.70 19.44
CA PHE A 166 -2.15 2.68 19.38
C PHE A 166 -0.82 3.14 19.97
N GLU A 167 -0.83 4.12 20.87
CA GLU A 167 0.39 4.65 21.49
C GLU A 167 1.24 3.54 22.13
N GLY A 168 2.53 3.50 21.79
CA GLY A 168 3.46 2.45 22.22
C GLY A 168 3.40 1.15 21.42
N GLU A 169 2.54 1.07 20.42
CA GLU A 169 2.35 -0.12 19.58
C GLU A 169 2.86 0.11 18.15
N PRO A 170 3.28 -0.94 17.41
CA PRO A 170 3.72 -0.79 16.02
C PRO A 170 2.66 -0.13 15.14
N ALA A 171 1.38 -0.42 15.38
CA ALA A 171 0.26 0.16 14.63
C ALA A 171 0.21 1.70 14.69
N ALA A 172 0.82 2.35 15.70
CA ALA A 172 0.91 3.81 15.77
C ALA A 172 1.87 4.42 14.75
N VAL A 173 2.81 3.62 14.23
CA VAL A 173 3.87 4.09 13.33
C VAL A 173 3.28 4.50 11.97
N SER A 174 3.77 5.61 11.43
CA SER A 174 3.43 6.05 10.06
C SER A 174 4.06 5.13 9.02
N ALA A 175 3.31 4.79 7.97
CA ALA A 175 3.83 3.98 6.87
C ALA A 175 4.99 4.64 6.11
N ILE A 176 5.06 5.98 6.13
CA ILE A 176 6.09 6.76 5.43
C ILE A 176 7.11 7.39 6.37
N GLY A 177 7.02 7.13 7.68
CA GLY A 177 7.94 7.61 8.70
C GLY A 177 7.75 9.09 9.08
N THR A 178 8.86 9.74 9.45
CA THR A 178 8.95 11.15 9.84
C THR A 178 10.02 11.86 9.02
N VAL A 179 9.99 13.20 9.01
CA VAL A 179 10.99 14.04 8.30
C VAL A 179 12.40 13.74 8.81
N GLU A 180 12.57 13.70 10.12
CA GLU A 180 13.87 13.41 10.76
C GLU A 180 14.46 12.08 10.30
N LEU A 181 13.63 11.01 10.25
CA LEU A 181 14.07 9.70 9.76
C LEU A 181 14.37 9.74 8.26
N ALA A 182 13.59 10.47 7.47
CA ALA A 182 13.81 10.59 6.03
C ALA A 182 15.12 11.30 5.70
N GLU A 183 15.45 12.39 6.42
CA GLU A 183 16.70 13.13 6.27
C GLU A 183 17.95 12.28 6.55
N ASN A 184 17.83 11.30 7.44
CA ASN A 184 18.92 10.43 7.84
C ASN A 184 19.07 9.14 7.03
N ILE A 185 18.21 8.89 6.02
CA ILE A 185 18.34 7.70 5.15
C ILE A 185 19.63 7.75 4.35
N THR A 186 20.39 6.65 4.37
CA THR A 186 21.60 6.47 3.58
C THR A 186 21.40 5.48 2.43
N GLN A 187 22.33 5.45 1.49
CA GLN A 187 22.38 4.45 0.39
C GLN A 187 22.51 3.02 0.94
N GLU A 188 23.31 2.86 1.98
CA GLU A 188 23.55 1.58 2.67
C GLU A 188 22.27 1.07 3.33
N ASP A 189 21.44 1.98 3.89
CA ASP A 189 20.14 1.61 4.48
C ASP A 189 19.21 1.04 3.43
N LEU A 190 19.12 1.66 2.25
CA LEU A 190 18.29 1.16 1.14
C LEU A 190 18.76 -0.22 0.66
N LEU A 191 20.05 -0.42 0.46
CA LEU A 191 20.62 -1.69 0.02
C LEU A 191 20.37 -2.81 1.04
N ARG A 192 20.65 -2.52 2.31
CA ARG A 192 20.41 -3.46 3.41
C ARG A 192 18.94 -3.84 3.50
N GLN A 193 18.05 -2.86 3.39
CA GLN A 193 16.62 -3.08 3.52
C GLN A 193 16.04 -3.80 2.29
N HIS A 194 16.51 -3.51 1.07
CA HIS A 194 16.16 -4.25 -0.13
C HIS A 194 16.48 -5.74 0.03
N LYS A 195 17.72 -6.06 0.41
CA LYS A 195 18.16 -7.43 0.68
C LYS A 195 17.28 -8.10 1.75
N LYS A 196 17.05 -7.42 2.87
CA LYS A 196 16.23 -7.93 3.97
C LYS A 196 14.79 -8.23 3.55
N LEU A 197 14.16 -7.37 2.74
CA LEU A 197 12.80 -7.62 2.24
C LEU A 197 12.76 -8.86 1.35
N LEU A 198 13.72 -9.02 0.45
CA LEU A 198 13.83 -10.21 -0.40
C LEU A 198 14.07 -11.49 0.42
N GLU A 199 14.88 -11.44 1.45
CA GLU A 199 15.22 -12.60 2.30
C GLU A 199 14.11 -12.99 3.27
N SER A 200 13.44 -12.02 3.91
CA SER A 200 12.63 -12.32 5.11
C SER A 200 11.19 -11.81 5.10
N ALA A 201 10.81 -10.83 4.25
CA ALA A 201 9.42 -10.36 4.22
C ALA A 201 8.46 -11.44 3.71
N LYS A 202 7.21 -11.47 4.16
CA LYS A 202 6.18 -12.24 3.44
C LYS A 202 5.92 -11.58 2.09
N ILE A 203 5.93 -12.36 1.01
CA ILE A 203 5.67 -11.89 -0.34
C ILE A 203 4.25 -12.29 -0.74
N GLU A 204 3.41 -11.29 -0.97
CA GLU A 204 2.05 -11.47 -1.48
C GLU A 204 1.98 -11.01 -2.93
N ILE A 205 1.73 -11.96 -3.82
CA ILE A 205 1.57 -11.73 -5.25
C ILE A 205 0.10 -11.79 -5.58
N THR A 206 -0.41 -10.79 -6.28
CA THR A 206 -1.79 -10.78 -6.75
C THR A 206 -1.81 -10.52 -8.25
N ILE A 207 -2.44 -11.43 -9.00
CA ILE A 207 -2.74 -11.26 -10.41
C ILE A 207 -4.25 -11.10 -10.53
N SER A 208 -4.70 -9.98 -11.09
CA SER A 208 -6.13 -9.71 -11.27
C SER A 208 -6.40 -9.16 -12.67
N GLY A 209 -7.51 -9.58 -13.28
CA GLY A 209 -7.91 -9.13 -14.60
C GLY A 209 -8.74 -10.14 -15.37
N GLY A 210 -8.88 -9.95 -16.66
CA GLY A 210 -9.69 -10.82 -17.54
C GLY A 210 -8.93 -11.45 -18.70
N GLY A 211 -7.65 -11.10 -18.89
CA GLY A 211 -6.81 -11.64 -19.97
C GLY A 211 -6.05 -12.90 -19.58
N ASN A 212 -5.45 -13.54 -20.56
CA ASN A 212 -4.54 -14.68 -20.33
C ASN A 212 -3.21 -14.19 -19.77
N THR A 213 -2.89 -14.57 -18.56
CA THR A 213 -1.65 -14.19 -17.87
C THR A 213 -0.74 -15.40 -17.57
N ALA A 214 -1.00 -16.57 -18.16
CA ALA A 214 -0.31 -17.83 -17.83
C ALA A 214 1.22 -17.75 -18.04
N ALA A 215 1.66 -17.14 -19.14
CA ALA A 215 3.09 -16.98 -19.43
C ALA A 215 3.77 -15.99 -18.45
N ALA A 216 3.11 -14.89 -18.14
CA ALA A 216 3.58 -13.93 -17.14
C ALA A 216 3.63 -14.55 -15.74
N GLU A 217 2.63 -15.37 -15.38
CA GLU A 217 2.61 -16.10 -14.13
C GLU A 217 3.76 -17.11 -14.04
N LYS A 218 4.04 -17.85 -15.10
CA LYS A 218 5.19 -18.75 -15.13
C LYS A 218 6.49 -18.01 -14.86
N LEU A 219 6.69 -16.86 -15.49
CA LEU A 219 7.86 -16.01 -15.23
C LEU A 219 7.96 -15.60 -13.76
N ILE A 220 6.84 -15.20 -13.15
CA ILE A 220 6.79 -14.86 -11.71
C ILE A 220 7.19 -16.06 -10.86
N ARG A 221 6.67 -17.24 -11.14
CA ARG A 221 6.99 -18.48 -10.39
C ARG A 221 8.46 -18.82 -10.48
N ASP A 222 9.03 -18.78 -11.67
CA ASP A 222 10.43 -19.11 -11.90
C ASP A 222 11.35 -18.14 -11.14
N GLU A 223 11.07 -16.84 -11.18
CA GLU A 223 11.83 -15.83 -10.43
C GLU A 223 11.66 -15.95 -8.90
N MET A 224 10.47 -16.25 -8.43
CA MET A 224 10.22 -16.44 -6.99
C MET A 224 10.87 -17.72 -6.46
N ALA A 225 10.92 -18.78 -7.26
CA ALA A 225 11.61 -20.02 -6.90
C ALA A 225 13.13 -19.88 -6.79
N ALA A 226 13.70 -18.94 -7.57
CA ALA A 226 15.12 -18.63 -7.54
C ALA A 226 15.56 -17.74 -6.35
N LEU A 227 14.60 -17.14 -5.62
CA LEU A 227 14.95 -16.31 -4.48
C LEU A 227 15.53 -17.11 -3.32
N GLU A 228 16.67 -16.66 -2.82
CA GLU A 228 17.21 -17.14 -1.55
C GLU A 228 16.44 -16.52 -0.39
N ARG A 229 15.77 -17.37 0.40
CA ARG A 229 14.97 -16.93 1.53
C ARG A 229 15.60 -17.37 2.84
N VAL A 230 15.78 -16.41 3.76
CA VAL A 230 16.35 -16.65 5.09
C VAL A 230 15.30 -16.28 6.14
N SER A 231 14.79 -17.27 6.89
CA SER A 231 13.78 -17.10 7.94
C SER A 231 12.59 -16.23 7.50
N PRO A 232 11.90 -16.57 6.40
CA PRO A 232 10.81 -15.75 5.90
C PRO A 232 9.63 -15.73 6.86
N VAL A 233 8.91 -14.61 6.90
CA VAL A 233 7.62 -14.51 7.58
C VAL A 233 6.60 -15.31 6.77
N GLU A 234 6.18 -16.44 7.29
CA GLU A 234 5.22 -17.34 6.61
C GLU A 234 3.78 -16.93 6.89
N LYS A 235 3.49 -16.56 8.14
CA LYS A 235 2.14 -16.19 8.57
C LYS A 235 2.13 -14.80 9.19
N ILE A 236 1.13 -14.02 8.83
CA ILE A 236 0.90 -12.70 9.39
C ILE A 236 -0.37 -12.75 10.23
N ASP A 237 -0.27 -12.30 11.46
CA ASP A 237 -1.45 -12.04 12.27
C ASP A 237 -1.93 -10.61 11.99
N TYR A 238 -3.06 -10.52 11.30
CA TYR A 238 -3.69 -9.23 10.96
C TYR A 238 -4.57 -8.69 12.08
N ARG A 239 -4.78 -9.45 13.16
CA ARG A 239 -5.59 -9.05 14.30
C ARG A 239 -4.71 -8.33 15.31
N HIS A 240 -5.12 -7.15 15.67
CA HIS A 240 -4.48 -6.38 16.71
C HIS A 240 -5.32 -6.49 17.97
N ASN A 241 -4.81 -7.15 18.99
CA ASN A 241 -5.49 -7.41 20.26
C ASN A 241 -4.84 -6.61 21.40
N SER A 242 -4.77 -5.28 21.27
CA SER A 242 -4.38 -4.48 22.41
C SER A 242 -5.61 -3.98 23.18
N PRO A 243 -5.57 -3.98 24.51
CA PRO A 243 -6.69 -3.52 25.33
C PRO A 243 -7.01 -2.03 25.08
N ALA A 244 -8.27 -1.64 25.27
CA ALA A 244 -8.62 -0.24 25.31
C ALA A 244 -7.98 0.43 26.53
N LYS A 245 -7.66 1.74 26.43
CA LYS A 245 -7.22 2.53 27.58
C LYS A 245 -8.37 2.65 28.58
N ALA A 246 -8.06 2.64 29.87
CA ALA A 246 -9.07 2.73 30.93
C ALA A 246 -9.83 4.07 30.89
N GLU A 247 -9.13 5.15 30.55
CA GLU A 247 -9.68 6.48 30.48
C GLU A 247 -9.60 7.05 29.06
N PRO A 248 -10.58 7.89 28.65
CA PRO A 248 -10.52 8.59 27.38
C PRO A 248 -9.31 9.51 27.30
N VAL A 249 -8.61 9.48 26.18
CA VAL A 249 -7.46 10.37 25.93
C VAL A 249 -7.85 11.40 24.89
N TYR A 250 -7.63 12.67 25.21
CA TYR A 250 -7.93 13.82 24.36
C TYR A 250 -6.66 14.49 23.87
N ARG A 251 -6.67 14.90 22.62
CA ARG A 251 -5.60 15.70 22.01
C ARG A 251 -6.21 16.78 21.14
N GLU A 252 -5.85 18.01 21.40
CA GLU A 252 -6.22 19.15 20.58
C GLU A 252 -4.98 19.68 19.84
N LEU A 253 -5.14 19.95 18.53
CA LEU A 253 -4.12 20.56 17.69
C LEU A 253 -4.70 21.84 17.12
N LYS A 254 -4.21 23.00 17.59
CA LYS A 254 -4.61 24.30 17.07
C LYS A 254 -3.96 24.54 15.71
N MET A 255 -4.78 24.79 14.71
CA MET A 255 -4.35 25.04 13.34
C MET A 255 -5.19 26.16 12.73
N GLN A 256 -4.62 26.90 11.77
CA GLN A 256 -5.39 27.88 10.99
C GLN A 256 -6.24 27.15 9.96
N VAL A 257 -7.48 26.86 10.30
CA VAL A 257 -8.44 26.16 9.44
C VAL A 257 -9.82 26.80 9.58
N SER A 258 -10.59 26.83 8.49
CA SER A 258 -11.96 27.34 8.49
C SER A 258 -12.96 26.39 9.17
N GLN A 259 -12.62 25.10 9.25
CA GLN A 259 -13.47 24.07 9.85
C GLN A 259 -12.67 23.13 10.72
N SER A 260 -13.08 22.94 11.96
CA SER A 260 -12.51 21.94 12.86
C SER A 260 -12.79 20.52 12.34
N LYS A 261 -11.85 19.62 12.61
CA LYS A 261 -12.00 18.18 12.36
C LYS A 261 -11.89 17.45 13.68
N MET A 262 -12.91 16.66 14.00
CA MET A 262 -12.92 15.82 15.19
C MET A 262 -12.88 14.34 14.77
N VAL A 263 -12.05 13.57 15.42
CA VAL A 263 -11.96 12.11 15.26
C VAL A 263 -12.11 11.48 16.63
N MET A 264 -13.03 10.55 16.75
CA MET A 264 -13.17 9.67 17.91
C MET A 264 -12.83 8.25 17.49
N ALA A 265 -11.97 7.57 18.23
CA ALA A 265 -11.57 6.20 17.98
C ALA A 265 -11.88 5.33 19.20
N PHE A 266 -12.40 4.14 18.95
CA PHE A 266 -12.79 3.18 19.98
C PHE A 266 -12.16 1.84 19.66
N LYS A 267 -11.65 1.12 20.65
CA LYS A 267 -11.28 -0.29 20.55
C LYS A 267 -12.46 -1.13 21.06
N SER A 268 -12.68 -2.25 20.41
CA SER A 268 -13.68 -3.24 20.81
C SER A 268 -13.09 -4.62 20.63
N ASP A 269 -13.31 -5.51 21.57
CA ASP A 269 -12.98 -6.91 21.56
C ASP A 269 -14.06 -7.77 20.87
N TYR A 270 -15.10 -7.13 20.34
CA TYR A 270 -16.19 -7.81 19.65
C TYR A 270 -15.71 -8.42 18.33
N GLU A 271 -15.75 -9.75 18.23
CA GLU A 271 -15.13 -10.50 17.13
C GLU A 271 -15.95 -10.52 15.83
N ASP A 272 -17.29 -10.39 15.90
CA ASP A 272 -18.12 -10.42 14.71
C ASP A 272 -18.06 -9.09 13.92
N ILE A 273 -17.21 -9.08 12.89
CA ILE A 273 -17.02 -7.94 12.01
C ILE A 273 -18.30 -7.53 11.26
N TYR A 274 -19.24 -8.42 11.01
CA TYR A 274 -20.47 -8.08 10.29
C TYR A 274 -21.42 -7.31 11.20
N THR A 275 -21.58 -7.74 12.45
CA THR A 275 -22.34 -6.99 13.45
C THR A 275 -21.69 -5.64 13.75
N ALA A 276 -20.38 -5.57 13.89
CA ALA A 276 -19.66 -4.30 14.05
C ALA A 276 -19.90 -3.34 12.86
N LYS A 277 -19.91 -3.84 11.65
CA LYS A 277 -20.23 -3.04 10.45
C LYS A 277 -21.68 -2.57 10.45
N LEU A 278 -22.62 -3.44 10.79
CA LEU A 278 -24.02 -3.06 10.90
C LEU A 278 -24.23 -1.98 11.97
N PHE A 279 -23.59 -2.12 13.13
CA PHE A 279 -23.58 -1.08 14.18
C PHE A 279 -23.06 0.25 13.64
N CYS A 280 -21.93 0.25 12.93
CA CYS A 280 -21.38 1.46 12.31
C CYS A 280 -22.35 2.10 11.30
N MET A 281 -23.06 1.28 10.51
CA MET A 281 -24.06 1.78 9.55
C MET A 281 -25.22 2.46 10.26
N LEU A 282 -25.73 1.86 11.32
CA LEU A 282 -26.84 2.41 12.10
C LEU A 282 -26.43 3.67 12.87
N LEU A 283 -25.20 3.69 13.42
CA LEU A 283 -24.75 4.80 14.25
C LEU A 283 -24.27 6.00 13.43
N GLY A 284 -23.44 5.82 12.37
CA GLY A 284 -22.81 6.98 11.76
C GLY A 284 -22.33 6.83 10.31
N ALA A 285 -22.57 5.70 9.63
CA ALA A 285 -22.01 5.49 8.29
C ALA A 285 -22.99 5.82 7.14
N THR A 286 -24.24 6.14 7.44
CA THR A 286 -25.28 6.41 6.42
C THR A 286 -25.96 7.75 6.67
N PRO A 287 -26.62 8.36 5.66
CA PRO A 287 -27.43 9.57 5.84
C PRO A 287 -28.63 9.39 6.78
N PHE A 288 -29.04 8.17 7.06
CA PHE A 288 -30.14 7.85 7.99
C PHE A 288 -29.64 7.41 9.37
N SER A 289 -28.35 7.53 9.62
CA SER A 289 -27.73 7.11 10.88
C SER A 289 -28.07 8.06 12.01
N LYS A 290 -28.01 7.56 13.25
CA LYS A 290 -28.31 8.36 14.45
C LYS A 290 -27.42 9.60 14.61
N LEU A 291 -26.12 9.48 14.33
CA LEU A 291 -25.21 10.62 14.38
C LEU A 291 -25.55 11.65 13.30
N PHE A 292 -25.84 11.21 12.09
CA PHE A 292 -26.22 12.12 11.02
C PHE A 292 -27.49 12.89 11.38
N ALA A 293 -28.57 12.20 11.76
CA ALA A 293 -29.84 12.82 12.11
C ALA A 293 -29.73 13.79 13.31
N ASN A 294 -28.97 13.43 14.34
CA ASN A 294 -28.87 14.26 15.54
C ASN A 294 -27.83 15.36 15.43
N VAL A 295 -26.60 15.05 14.98
CA VAL A 295 -25.48 16.01 14.99
C VAL A 295 -25.52 16.93 13.78
N ARG A 296 -25.83 16.41 12.59
CA ARG A 296 -25.91 17.21 11.37
C ARG A 296 -27.25 17.90 11.22
N GLU A 297 -28.37 17.15 11.25
CA GLU A 297 -29.68 17.71 10.89
C GLU A 297 -30.29 18.51 12.03
N LYS A 298 -30.33 17.96 13.26
CA LYS A 298 -30.96 18.68 14.39
C LYS A 298 -30.07 19.77 14.99
N LEU A 299 -28.77 19.48 15.16
CA LEU A 299 -27.84 20.39 15.83
C LEU A 299 -27.02 21.25 14.88
N SER A 300 -26.97 20.90 13.59
CA SER A 300 -26.18 21.61 12.56
C SER A 300 -24.70 21.80 12.92
N LEU A 301 -24.13 20.91 13.74
CA LEU A 301 -22.76 21.03 14.24
C LEU A 301 -21.70 20.55 13.25
N CYS A 302 -22.09 19.74 12.26
CA CYS A 302 -21.15 19.26 11.26
C CYS A 302 -21.81 19.12 9.88
N TYR A 303 -20.99 19.15 8.83
CA TYR A 303 -21.47 18.94 7.46
C TYR A 303 -21.67 17.45 7.16
N TYR A 304 -20.85 16.57 7.72
CA TYR A 304 -20.98 15.11 7.60
C TYR A 304 -20.45 14.38 8.84
N CYS A 305 -21.06 13.23 9.10
CA CYS A 305 -20.58 12.25 10.07
C CYS A 305 -20.17 10.99 9.33
N LEU A 306 -19.04 10.40 9.69
CA LEU A 306 -18.59 9.13 9.16
C LEU A 306 -18.14 8.23 10.30
N LEU A 307 -18.68 7.01 10.33
CA LEU A 307 -18.24 5.95 11.24
C LEU A 307 -17.95 4.69 10.43
N TYR A 308 -16.82 4.06 10.69
CA TYR A 308 -16.43 2.81 10.06
C TYR A 308 -15.56 1.96 10.98
N THR A 309 -15.51 0.68 10.72
CA THR A 309 -14.64 -0.27 11.44
C THR A 309 -13.27 -0.34 10.78
N SER A 310 -12.21 -0.41 11.56
CA SER A 310 -10.84 -0.67 11.10
C SER A 310 -10.26 -1.85 11.90
N PRO A 311 -9.48 -2.74 11.27
CA PRO A 311 -9.12 -2.72 9.86
C PRO A 311 -10.25 -3.24 8.97
N SER A 312 -10.57 -2.47 7.91
CA SER A 312 -11.48 -2.93 6.88
C SER A 312 -10.69 -3.16 5.58
N PRO A 313 -10.87 -4.29 4.89
CA PRO A 313 -10.30 -4.49 3.56
C PRO A 313 -10.74 -3.43 2.53
N ARG A 314 -11.86 -2.72 2.81
CA ARG A 314 -12.42 -1.66 1.96
C ARG A 314 -11.82 -0.27 2.21
N ASP A 315 -11.11 -0.04 3.30
CA ASP A 315 -10.55 1.28 3.62
C ASP A 315 -9.46 1.70 2.63
N ARG A 316 -8.86 0.74 1.92
CA ARG A 316 -7.94 1.00 0.81
C ARG A 316 -8.59 1.53 -0.47
N GLN A 317 -9.88 1.28 -0.70
CA GLN A 317 -10.57 1.70 -1.95
C GLN A 317 -11.16 3.11 -1.86
N LYS A 318 -11.51 3.60 -0.67
CA LYS A 318 -12.13 4.92 -0.51
C LYS A 318 -11.18 6.10 -0.64
N SER A 319 -9.87 5.88 -0.54
CA SER A 319 -8.88 6.96 -0.73
C SER A 319 -8.64 7.35 -2.20
N ARG A 320 -9.34 6.72 -3.16
CA ARG A 320 -9.16 6.94 -4.60
C ARG A 320 -10.41 7.40 -5.35
N MET A 321 -11.44 7.88 -4.67
CA MET A 321 -12.50 8.58 -5.42
C MET A 321 -12.00 10.00 -5.74
N PRO A 322 -11.91 10.37 -7.03
CA PRO A 322 -11.69 11.76 -7.41
C PRO A 322 -12.86 12.57 -6.88
N SER A 323 -12.55 13.71 -6.27
CA SER A 323 -13.51 14.76 -6.02
C SER A 323 -13.98 15.28 -7.37
N SER A 324 -15.02 14.73 -7.92
CA SER A 324 -15.71 15.29 -9.08
C SER A 324 -16.99 15.96 -8.60
N ALA A 325 -17.02 17.26 -8.85
CA ALA A 325 -18.08 18.26 -8.75
C ALA A 325 -18.58 18.63 -7.36
#